data_cffa1fdcea84cf8b30409dd506306232
#
_entry.id   cffa1fdcea84cf8b30409dd506306232
#
_cell.length_a   1.000
_cell.length_b   1.000
_cell.length_c   1.000
_cell.angle_alpha   90.00
_cell.angle_beta   90.00
_cell.angle_gamma   90.00
#
_symmetry.space_group_name_H-M   'P 1'
#
loop_
_entity.id
_entity.type
_entity.pdbx_description
1 polymer ?
#
loop_
_entity_poly.entity_id
_entity_poly.type
_entity_poly.pdbx_seq_one_letter_code
_entity_poly.pdbx_strand_id
1 'polypeptide(L)'
;MNRYSLNQATTKYWPLEDVVKASANADLEWIGLWREPIQEYGEERAAKLVKDAGLKVSSLCRGGFFTATDPAERQAKIADNRRAIDEAAILGTPVLVLVSGGLPPGSRDIDGARAMISDGLAELAPYAEERGVTLAIEALHPMFASDRCVVSSLAGALDLAEQFPASQVGVIVDAYHLWWDADIYRQIARAGDRIVSYQVSDWTVPLPADNLLGRGMMGDGAIELRRLREACDDAGYDGPIEVEIFNQELWDAPGQEVFDLAYARYQEHVV
;
A
#
# COMPACT_ATOMS: atom_id res chain seq x y z
N MET A 1 -12.97 -10.28 14.72
CA MET A 1 -13.22 -9.94 13.30
C MET A 1 -11.98 -10.36 12.52
N ASN A 2 -12.11 -11.01 11.37
CA ASN A 2 -10.94 -11.39 10.56
C ASN A 2 -10.44 -10.14 9.81
N ARG A 3 -9.21 -9.73 10.09
CA ARG A 3 -8.60 -8.52 9.49
C ARG A 3 -7.80 -8.81 8.23
N TYR A 4 -7.76 -10.06 7.80
CA TYR A 4 -7.04 -10.46 6.59
C TYR A 4 -7.60 -9.76 5.35
N SER A 5 -6.72 -9.19 4.54
CA SER A 5 -7.01 -8.66 3.21
C SER A 5 -5.97 -9.18 2.23
N LEU A 6 -6.38 -9.94 1.21
CA LEU A 6 -5.46 -10.27 0.13
C LEU A 6 -5.31 -9.06 -0.79
N ASN A 7 -4.09 -8.56 -0.93
CA ASN A 7 -3.79 -7.56 -1.95
C ASN A 7 -3.60 -8.25 -3.30
N GLN A 8 -4.28 -7.75 -4.33
CA GLN A 8 -4.30 -8.32 -5.69
C GLN A 8 -2.90 -8.52 -6.28
N ALA A 9 -1.90 -7.73 -5.86
CA ALA A 9 -0.51 -7.89 -6.27
C ALA A 9 0.09 -9.25 -5.85
N THR A 10 -0.41 -9.89 -4.80
CA THR A 10 0.06 -11.21 -4.35
C THR A 10 -0.29 -12.32 -5.35
N THR A 11 -1.43 -12.18 -6.02
CA THR A 11 -1.94 -13.12 -7.03
C THR A 11 -2.11 -12.41 -8.39
N LYS A 12 -1.10 -11.67 -8.82
CA LYS A 12 -1.16 -10.68 -9.90
C LYS A 12 -1.80 -11.15 -11.19
N TYR A 13 -1.56 -12.41 -11.58
CA TYR A 13 -2.07 -12.96 -12.83
C TYR A 13 -3.43 -13.69 -12.66
N TRP A 14 -3.94 -13.75 -11.44
CA TRP A 14 -5.23 -14.35 -11.19
C TRP A 14 -6.36 -13.36 -11.50
N PRO A 15 -7.38 -13.75 -12.29
CA PRO A 15 -8.47 -12.84 -12.64
C PRO A 15 -9.19 -12.26 -11.42
N LEU A 16 -9.64 -11.02 -11.53
CA LEU A 16 -10.32 -10.31 -10.43
C LEU A 16 -11.54 -11.09 -9.91
N GLU A 17 -12.32 -11.70 -10.81
CA GLU A 17 -13.50 -12.49 -10.45
C GLU A 17 -13.14 -13.69 -9.57
N ASP A 18 -12.02 -14.35 -9.88
CA ASP A 18 -11.57 -15.52 -9.14
C ASP A 18 -11.04 -15.13 -7.75
N VAL A 19 -10.29 -14.03 -7.64
CA VAL A 19 -9.82 -13.48 -6.35
C VAL A 19 -11.01 -13.09 -5.48
N VAL A 20 -11.97 -12.36 -6.03
CA VAL A 20 -13.19 -11.95 -5.32
C VAL A 20 -13.99 -13.16 -4.86
N LYS A 21 -14.18 -14.16 -5.73
CA LYS A 21 -14.90 -15.38 -5.40
C LYS A 21 -14.20 -16.19 -4.30
N ALA A 22 -12.88 -16.34 -4.36
CA ALA A 22 -12.12 -17.07 -3.34
C ALA A 22 -12.19 -16.35 -1.99
N SER A 23 -12.07 -15.03 -1.97
CA SER A 23 -12.19 -14.22 -0.76
C SER A 23 -13.58 -14.35 -0.14
N ALA A 24 -14.64 -14.28 -0.94
CA ALA A 24 -16.01 -14.46 -0.46
C ALA A 24 -16.27 -15.89 0.07
N ASN A 25 -15.76 -16.93 -0.61
CA ASN A 25 -15.89 -18.32 -0.16
C ASN A 25 -15.13 -18.61 1.14
N ALA A 26 -14.09 -17.83 1.44
CA ALA A 26 -13.32 -17.92 2.69
C ALA A 26 -13.89 -17.02 3.80
N ASP A 27 -15.08 -16.46 3.63
CA ASP A 27 -15.74 -15.54 4.57
C ASP A 27 -14.83 -14.36 4.97
N LEU A 28 -14.02 -13.86 4.02
CA LEU A 28 -13.22 -12.66 4.23
C LEU A 28 -14.08 -11.40 4.08
N GLU A 29 -13.64 -10.33 4.70
CA GLU A 29 -14.32 -9.04 4.64
C GLU A 29 -13.65 -8.07 3.67
N TRP A 30 -12.34 -8.23 3.42
CA TRP A 30 -11.50 -7.25 2.78
C TRP A 30 -10.70 -7.79 1.60
N ILE A 31 -10.44 -6.91 0.61
CA ILE A 31 -9.54 -7.15 -0.52
C ILE A 31 -8.81 -5.86 -0.89
N GLY A 32 -7.49 -5.92 -1.10
CA GLY A 32 -6.70 -4.81 -1.64
C GLY A 32 -6.67 -4.86 -3.17
N LEU A 33 -6.89 -3.74 -3.84
CA LEU A 33 -7.01 -3.67 -5.30
C LEU A 33 -5.92 -2.81 -5.95
N TRP A 34 -5.65 -3.08 -7.22
CA TRP A 34 -4.70 -2.33 -8.05
C TRP A 34 -5.40 -1.66 -9.23
N ARG A 35 -4.96 -0.43 -9.56
CA ARG A 35 -5.59 0.43 -10.58
C ARG A 35 -5.60 -0.20 -11.95
N GLU A 36 -4.45 -0.73 -12.42
CA GLU A 36 -4.32 -1.24 -13.77
C GLU A 36 -5.34 -2.36 -14.06
N PRO A 37 -5.46 -3.44 -13.25
CA PRO A 37 -6.49 -4.47 -13.47
C PRO A 37 -7.92 -3.92 -13.35
N ILE A 38 -8.15 -2.94 -12.46
CA ILE A 38 -9.47 -2.34 -12.28
C ILE A 38 -9.87 -1.50 -13.48
N GLN A 39 -8.96 -0.71 -14.04
CA GLN A 39 -9.19 0.07 -15.26
C GLN A 39 -9.47 -0.84 -16.47
N GLU A 40 -8.74 -1.95 -16.62
CA GLU A 40 -8.99 -2.95 -17.67
C GLU A 40 -10.35 -3.64 -17.51
N TYR A 41 -10.77 -3.92 -16.28
CA TYR A 41 -12.05 -4.55 -15.98
C TYR A 41 -13.24 -3.58 -16.08
N GLY A 42 -13.00 -2.31 -15.82
CA GLY A 42 -13.97 -1.21 -15.66
C GLY A 42 -14.31 -0.98 -14.19
N GLU A 43 -14.07 0.25 -13.71
CA GLU A 43 -14.11 0.62 -12.29
C GLU A 43 -15.47 0.35 -11.65
N GLU A 44 -16.58 0.74 -12.28
CA GLU A 44 -17.93 0.52 -11.77
C GLU A 44 -18.32 -0.98 -11.76
N ARG A 45 -17.81 -1.74 -12.75
CA ARG A 45 -18.03 -3.20 -12.77
C ARG A 45 -17.27 -3.89 -11.65
N ALA A 46 -16.04 -3.46 -11.38
CA ALA A 46 -15.22 -3.97 -10.30
C ALA A 46 -15.86 -3.63 -8.93
N ALA A 47 -16.27 -2.38 -8.74
CA ALA A 47 -16.99 -1.95 -7.53
C ALA A 47 -18.25 -2.79 -7.28
N LYS A 48 -19.03 -3.01 -8.35
CA LYS A 48 -20.24 -3.86 -8.25
C LYS A 48 -19.89 -5.31 -7.92
N LEU A 49 -18.88 -5.88 -8.56
CA LEU A 49 -18.44 -7.27 -8.31
C LEU A 49 -18.04 -7.47 -6.85
N VAL A 50 -17.20 -6.60 -6.31
CA VAL A 50 -16.73 -6.67 -4.92
C VAL A 50 -17.90 -6.52 -3.94
N LYS A 51 -18.76 -5.53 -4.19
CA LYS A 51 -19.95 -5.27 -3.35
C LYS A 51 -20.95 -6.43 -3.36
N ASP A 52 -21.24 -7.00 -4.53
CA ASP A 52 -22.18 -8.13 -4.68
C ASP A 52 -21.65 -9.39 -3.98
N ALA A 53 -20.32 -9.53 -3.86
CA ALA A 53 -19.68 -10.61 -3.11
C ALA A 53 -19.64 -10.37 -1.58
N GLY A 54 -20.12 -9.21 -1.11
CA GLY A 54 -20.14 -8.86 0.31
C GLY A 54 -18.79 -8.38 0.85
N LEU A 55 -17.82 -8.11 -0.04
CA LEU A 55 -16.48 -7.64 0.31
C LEU A 55 -16.41 -6.11 0.36
N LYS A 56 -15.39 -5.61 1.06
CA LYS A 56 -14.96 -4.22 1.09
C LYS A 56 -13.55 -4.09 0.51
N VAL A 57 -13.25 -2.95 -0.09
CA VAL A 57 -11.91 -2.67 -0.59
C VAL A 57 -11.11 -2.00 0.54
N SER A 58 -10.01 -2.63 0.96
CA SER A 58 -9.14 -2.13 2.03
C SER A 58 -8.30 -0.94 1.57
N SER A 59 -7.74 -1.01 0.37
CA SER A 59 -7.00 0.07 -0.26
C SER A 59 -7.03 -0.04 -1.78
N LEU A 60 -6.73 1.07 -2.47
CA LEU A 60 -6.42 1.08 -3.89
C LEU A 60 -4.93 1.43 -4.09
N CYS A 61 -4.19 0.56 -4.72
CA CYS A 61 -2.83 0.80 -5.20
C CYS A 61 -2.87 1.18 -6.69
N ARG A 62 -2.21 2.19 -7.17
CA ARG A 62 -1.48 3.20 -6.41
C ARG A 62 -1.54 4.56 -7.10
N GLY A 63 -1.49 5.60 -6.31
CA GLY A 63 -1.19 6.96 -6.76
C GLY A 63 0.27 7.35 -6.46
N GLY A 64 0.55 8.66 -6.47
CA GLY A 64 1.86 9.21 -6.12
C GLY A 64 2.67 9.65 -7.33
N PHE A 65 3.97 9.31 -7.35
CA PHE A 65 4.96 9.65 -8.38
C PHE A 65 5.05 11.16 -8.67
N PHE A 66 5.00 11.99 -7.63
CA PHE A 66 4.93 13.45 -7.73
C PHE A 66 6.17 14.10 -8.32
N THR A 67 7.31 13.40 -8.28
CA THR A 67 8.60 13.95 -8.63
C THR A 67 8.81 14.02 -10.15
N ALA A 68 9.05 15.21 -10.68
CA ALA A 68 9.48 15.47 -12.05
C ALA A 68 10.15 16.83 -12.14
N THR A 69 11.12 16.99 -13.06
CA THR A 69 11.78 18.27 -13.32
C THR A 69 10.95 19.17 -14.22
N ASP A 70 10.19 18.58 -15.15
CA ASP A 70 9.32 19.30 -16.08
C ASP A 70 7.99 19.67 -15.39
N PRO A 71 7.60 20.96 -15.36
CA PRO A 71 6.32 21.40 -14.82
C PRO A 71 5.09 20.76 -15.49
N ALA A 72 5.12 20.51 -16.81
CA ALA A 72 4.02 19.88 -17.51
C ALA A 72 3.87 18.40 -17.09
N GLU A 73 4.99 17.70 -16.88
CA GLU A 73 4.98 16.34 -16.35
C GLU A 73 4.42 16.32 -14.91
N ARG A 74 4.79 17.27 -14.05
CA ARG A 74 4.22 17.39 -12.70
C ARG A 74 2.71 17.56 -12.74
N GLN A 75 2.20 18.44 -13.61
CA GLN A 75 0.75 18.64 -13.75
C GLN A 75 0.03 17.38 -14.27
N ALA A 76 0.65 16.63 -15.17
CA ALA A 76 0.10 15.37 -15.65
C ALA A 76 0.00 14.33 -14.51
N LYS A 77 1.00 14.27 -13.62
CA LYS A 77 1.01 13.41 -12.44
C LYS A 77 -0.09 13.81 -11.44
N ILE A 78 -0.29 15.10 -11.21
CA ILE A 78 -1.40 15.58 -10.38
C ILE A 78 -2.75 15.19 -10.98
N ALA A 79 -2.92 15.36 -12.29
CA ALA A 79 -4.15 14.95 -12.97
C ALA A 79 -4.39 13.44 -12.88
N ASP A 80 -3.34 12.62 -12.96
CA ASP A 80 -3.47 11.17 -12.77
C ASP A 80 -3.86 10.80 -11.32
N ASN A 81 -3.29 11.49 -10.34
CA ASN A 81 -3.67 11.28 -8.94
C ASN A 81 -5.13 11.69 -8.65
N ARG A 82 -5.66 12.73 -9.31
CA ARG A 82 -7.10 13.04 -9.23
C ARG A 82 -7.95 11.89 -9.75
N ARG A 83 -7.56 11.26 -10.87
CA ARG A 83 -8.26 10.06 -11.36
C ARG A 83 -8.15 8.90 -10.37
N ALA A 84 -6.98 8.67 -9.77
CA ALA A 84 -6.81 7.63 -8.75
C ALA A 84 -7.71 7.84 -7.53
N ILE A 85 -7.91 9.08 -7.11
CA ILE A 85 -8.85 9.46 -6.04
C ILE A 85 -10.29 9.15 -6.45
N ASP A 86 -10.68 9.50 -7.69
CA ASP A 86 -12.02 9.19 -8.20
C ASP A 86 -12.26 7.67 -8.30
N GLU A 87 -11.27 6.90 -8.76
CA GLU A 87 -11.31 5.43 -8.80
C GLU A 87 -11.47 4.83 -7.39
N ALA A 88 -10.73 5.34 -6.39
CA ALA A 88 -10.87 4.90 -5.00
C ALA A 88 -12.29 5.18 -4.47
N ALA A 89 -12.84 6.34 -4.76
CA ALA A 89 -14.21 6.70 -4.37
C ALA A 89 -15.27 5.81 -5.05
N ILE A 90 -15.11 5.47 -6.34
CA ILE A 90 -15.99 4.54 -7.07
C ILE A 90 -15.95 3.16 -6.42
N LEU A 91 -14.77 2.67 -6.05
CA LEU A 91 -14.58 1.38 -5.40
C LEU A 91 -15.06 1.37 -3.93
N GLY A 92 -15.32 2.55 -3.36
CA GLY A 92 -15.75 2.70 -1.97
C GLY A 92 -14.66 2.43 -0.93
N THR A 93 -13.39 2.56 -1.34
CA THR A 93 -12.26 2.48 -0.39
C THR A 93 -11.88 3.87 0.13
N PRO A 94 -11.66 4.02 1.45
CA PRO A 94 -11.19 5.28 1.99
C PRO A 94 -9.66 5.48 1.84
N VAL A 95 -8.92 4.50 1.30
CA VAL A 95 -7.45 4.53 1.30
C VAL A 95 -6.91 4.45 -0.12
N LEU A 96 -6.19 5.51 -0.55
CA LEU A 96 -5.37 5.52 -1.74
C LEU A 96 -3.88 5.46 -1.35
N VAL A 97 -3.22 4.35 -1.69
CA VAL A 97 -1.79 4.15 -1.46
C VAL A 97 -0.96 5.06 -2.36
N LEU A 98 0.01 5.78 -1.80
CA LEU A 98 0.89 6.70 -2.53
C LEU A 98 2.35 6.24 -2.47
N VAL A 99 2.86 5.74 -3.61
CA VAL A 99 4.30 5.60 -3.86
C VAL A 99 4.80 6.96 -4.38
N SER A 100 5.46 7.73 -3.52
CA SER A 100 5.60 9.19 -3.70
C SER A 100 6.50 9.63 -4.85
N GLY A 101 7.35 8.77 -5.39
CA GLY A 101 8.29 9.05 -6.48
C GLY A 101 9.75 9.12 -6.00
N GLY A 102 10.66 8.65 -6.85
CA GLY A 102 12.11 8.66 -6.65
C GLY A 102 12.74 10.02 -7.03
N LEU A 103 14.07 10.04 -7.12
CA LEU A 103 14.77 11.19 -7.67
C LEU A 103 14.41 11.40 -9.15
N PRO A 104 14.09 12.64 -9.57
CA PRO A 104 13.92 12.92 -10.99
C PRO A 104 15.18 12.58 -11.79
N PRO A 105 15.07 12.11 -13.05
CA PRO A 105 16.21 11.76 -13.85
C PRO A 105 17.28 12.88 -13.90
N GLY A 106 18.53 12.54 -13.58
CA GLY A 106 19.66 13.46 -13.54
C GLY A 106 19.73 14.38 -12.32
N SER A 107 18.72 14.36 -11.43
CA SER A 107 18.74 15.13 -10.19
C SER A 107 19.59 14.44 -9.11
N ARG A 108 20.16 15.25 -8.22
CA ARG A 108 20.81 14.82 -6.96
C ARG A 108 20.16 15.51 -5.75
N ASP A 109 19.10 16.27 -5.99
CA ASP A 109 18.39 17.06 -4.99
C ASP A 109 17.24 16.23 -4.39
N ILE A 110 17.57 15.48 -3.34
CA ILE A 110 16.59 14.65 -2.63
C ILE A 110 15.60 15.51 -1.82
N ASP A 111 16.05 16.63 -1.30
CA ASP A 111 15.19 17.52 -0.51
C ASP A 111 14.21 18.27 -1.42
N GLY A 112 14.64 18.70 -2.61
CA GLY A 112 13.75 19.22 -3.64
C GLY A 112 12.73 18.18 -4.11
N ALA A 113 13.12 16.90 -4.22
CA ALA A 113 12.16 15.82 -4.54
C ALA A 113 11.11 15.65 -3.43
N ARG A 114 11.50 15.71 -2.15
CA ARG A 114 10.58 15.68 -1.02
C ARG A 114 9.65 16.90 -0.97
N ALA A 115 10.16 18.09 -1.32
CA ALA A 115 9.32 19.28 -1.44
C ALA A 115 8.25 19.13 -2.53
N MET A 116 8.56 18.50 -3.68
CA MET A 116 7.59 18.21 -4.73
C MET A 116 6.45 17.29 -4.23
N ILE A 117 6.75 16.35 -3.31
CA ILE A 117 5.73 15.49 -2.69
C ILE A 117 4.81 16.33 -1.80
N SER A 118 5.38 17.19 -0.94
CA SER A 118 4.59 18.09 -0.08
C SER A 118 3.66 18.99 -0.90
N ASP A 119 4.16 19.57 -1.99
CA ASP A 119 3.36 20.39 -2.91
C ASP A 119 2.20 19.58 -3.53
N GLY A 120 2.48 18.35 -3.98
CA GLY A 120 1.48 17.46 -4.57
C GLY A 120 0.39 17.06 -3.57
N LEU A 121 0.77 16.75 -2.33
CA LEU A 121 -0.17 16.46 -1.25
C LEU A 121 -1.05 17.68 -0.95
N ALA A 122 -0.46 18.89 -0.87
CA ALA A 122 -1.21 20.11 -0.60
C ALA A 122 -2.26 20.41 -1.67
N GLU A 123 -1.97 20.08 -2.95
CA GLU A 123 -2.93 20.26 -4.04
C GLU A 123 -4.04 19.21 -4.04
N LEU A 124 -3.76 17.98 -3.61
CA LEU A 124 -4.68 16.84 -3.71
C LEU A 124 -5.49 16.59 -2.44
N ALA A 125 -4.98 16.93 -1.26
CA ALA A 125 -5.61 16.58 0.01
C ALA A 125 -7.05 17.12 0.14
N PRO A 126 -7.37 18.39 -0.22
CA PRO A 126 -8.75 18.85 -0.18
C PRO A 126 -9.66 18.10 -1.16
N TYR A 127 -9.15 17.77 -2.35
CA TYR A 127 -9.90 17.02 -3.35
C TYR A 127 -10.20 15.59 -2.90
N ALA A 128 -9.25 14.93 -2.24
CA ALA A 128 -9.43 13.59 -1.70
C ALA A 128 -10.45 13.59 -0.54
N GLU A 129 -10.37 14.57 0.36
CA GLU A 129 -11.32 14.71 1.47
C GLU A 129 -12.78 14.88 0.99
N GLU A 130 -13.02 15.70 -0.04
CA GLU A 130 -14.34 15.85 -0.66
C GLU A 130 -14.93 14.53 -1.16
N ARG A 131 -14.10 13.53 -1.44
CA ARG A 131 -14.47 12.20 -1.93
C ARG A 131 -14.40 11.11 -0.86
N GLY A 132 -14.09 11.49 0.37
CA GLY A 132 -13.94 10.55 1.49
C GLY A 132 -12.73 9.62 1.35
N VAL A 133 -11.67 10.07 0.65
CA VAL A 133 -10.43 9.32 0.42
C VAL A 133 -9.28 9.94 1.21
N THR A 134 -8.57 9.13 1.97
CA THR A 134 -7.34 9.50 2.67
C THR A 134 -6.14 9.14 1.78
N LEU A 135 -5.24 10.10 1.59
CA LEU A 135 -3.98 9.91 0.88
C LEU A 135 -2.98 9.22 1.80
N ALA A 136 -2.65 7.97 1.56
CA ALA A 136 -1.83 7.15 2.44
C ALA A 136 -0.38 7.11 1.95
N ILE A 137 0.52 7.81 2.63
CA ILE A 137 1.96 7.83 2.26
C ILE A 137 2.58 6.49 2.63
N GLU A 138 3.09 5.79 1.63
CA GLU A 138 3.91 4.61 1.81
C GLU A 138 5.40 4.99 1.76
N ALA A 139 6.11 4.73 2.86
CA ALA A 139 7.55 4.84 2.88
C ALA A 139 8.16 3.53 2.37
N LEU A 140 9.03 3.60 1.35
CA LEU A 140 9.71 2.43 0.82
C LEU A 140 11.12 2.29 1.41
N HIS A 141 11.62 1.04 1.42
CA HIS A 141 13.00 0.77 1.87
C HIS A 141 14.01 1.71 1.15
N PRO A 142 15.04 2.22 1.83
CA PRO A 142 15.99 3.18 1.26
C PRO A 142 16.64 2.77 -0.07
N MET A 143 16.71 1.46 -0.36
CA MET A 143 17.23 0.96 -1.65
C MET A 143 16.42 1.46 -2.86
N PHE A 144 15.18 1.90 -2.67
CA PHE A 144 14.29 2.42 -3.70
C PHE A 144 14.27 3.96 -3.79
N ALA A 145 15.13 4.67 -3.05
CA ALA A 145 15.08 6.12 -2.98
C ALA A 145 15.42 6.79 -4.33
N SER A 146 16.23 6.14 -5.17
CA SER A 146 16.65 6.70 -6.46
C SER A 146 15.56 6.65 -7.53
N ASP A 147 14.70 5.63 -7.51
CA ASP A 147 13.83 5.33 -8.66
C ASP A 147 12.33 5.24 -8.32
N ARG A 148 11.97 5.02 -7.04
CA ARG A 148 10.59 4.80 -6.66
C ARG A 148 10.08 5.75 -5.60
N CYS A 149 10.82 5.96 -4.50
CA CYS A 149 10.29 6.72 -3.37
C CYS A 149 11.40 7.35 -2.52
N VAL A 150 11.50 8.67 -2.50
CA VAL A 150 12.45 9.41 -1.66
C VAL A 150 12.00 9.51 -0.19
N VAL A 151 10.79 9.07 0.13
CA VAL A 151 10.30 8.88 1.50
C VAL A 151 10.68 7.47 1.92
N SER A 152 11.68 7.32 2.79
CA SER A 152 12.32 6.04 3.06
C SER A 152 12.30 5.62 4.54
N SER A 153 11.47 6.28 5.35
CA SER A 153 11.22 5.91 6.74
C SER A 153 9.83 6.34 7.17
N LEU A 154 9.26 5.68 8.18
CA LEU A 154 7.98 6.10 8.76
C LEU A 154 8.06 7.50 9.36
N ALA A 155 9.20 7.88 9.95
CA ALA A 155 9.44 9.23 10.44
C ALA A 155 9.27 10.28 9.33
N GLY A 156 9.91 10.05 8.16
CA GLY A 156 9.80 10.96 7.01
C GLY A 156 8.39 11.02 6.42
N ALA A 157 7.65 9.91 6.42
CA ALA A 157 6.24 9.90 6.02
C ALA A 157 5.37 10.70 6.98
N LEU A 158 5.60 10.57 8.29
CA LEU A 158 4.89 11.32 9.33
C LEU A 158 5.19 12.82 9.27
N ASP A 159 6.45 13.22 9.03
CA ASP A 159 6.83 14.64 8.87
C ASP A 159 6.07 15.32 7.71
N LEU A 160 5.73 14.57 6.67
CA LEU A 160 4.87 15.02 5.58
C LEU A 160 3.38 15.00 5.98
N ALA A 161 2.91 13.87 6.54
CA ALA A 161 1.50 13.68 6.85
C ALA A 161 0.99 14.64 7.94
N GLU A 162 1.82 14.99 8.94
CA GLU A 162 1.46 15.89 10.03
C GLU A 162 1.25 17.34 9.60
N GLN A 163 1.59 17.70 8.35
CA GLN A 163 1.26 19.01 7.77
C GLN A 163 -0.23 19.12 7.43
N PHE A 164 -0.98 18.01 7.47
CA PHE A 164 -2.39 17.90 7.09
C PHE A 164 -3.20 17.26 8.21
N PRO A 165 -4.53 17.45 8.24
CA PRO A 165 -5.43 16.65 9.08
C PRO A 165 -5.25 15.15 8.85
N ALA A 166 -5.40 14.32 9.89
CA ALA A 166 -5.29 12.85 9.77
C ALA A 166 -6.35 12.25 8.83
N SER A 167 -7.50 12.91 8.70
CA SER A 167 -8.54 12.53 7.71
C SER A 167 -8.14 12.72 6.25
N GLN A 168 -7.16 13.58 5.98
CA GLN A 168 -6.71 13.89 4.62
C GLN A 168 -5.48 13.09 4.23
N VAL A 169 -4.48 13.02 5.13
CA VAL A 169 -3.21 12.36 4.88
C VAL A 169 -2.83 11.44 6.04
N GLY A 170 -2.76 10.16 5.73
CA GLY A 170 -2.30 9.12 6.63
C GLY A 170 -0.99 8.49 6.16
N VAL A 171 -0.57 7.44 6.88
CA VAL A 171 0.63 6.67 6.57
C VAL A 171 0.31 5.18 6.53
N ILE A 172 1.12 4.46 5.77
CA ILE A 172 1.12 3.00 5.72
C ILE A 172 2.29 2.49 6.55
N VAL A 173 2.05 1.47 7.34
CA VAL A 173 3.11 0.65 7.92
C VAL A 173 3.25 -0.60 7.06
N ASP A 174 4.23 -0.62 6.15
CA ASP A 174 4.59 -1.82 5.39
C ASP A 174 5.78 -2.51 6.06
N ALA A 175 5.56 -3.75 6.52
CA ALA A 175 6.56 -4.52 7.22
C ALA A 175 7.82 -4.73 6.38
N TYR A 176 7.69 -5.02 5.07
CA TYR A 176 8.83 -5.24 4.17
C TYR A 176 9.73 -4.01 4.03
N HIS A 177 9.13 -2.84 4.03
CA HIS A 177 9.86 -1.60 3.82
C HIS A 177 10.44 -0.99 5.09
N LEU A 178 9.90 -1.33 6.28
CA LEU A 178 10.18 -0.61 7.52
C LEU A 178 10.81 -1.46 8.64
N TRP A 179 10.83 -2.79 8.56
CA TRP A 179 11.30 -3.69 9.63
C TRP A 179 12.73 -3.42 10.11
N TRP A 180 13.58 -2.92 9.23
CA TRP A 180 15.01 -2.66 9.49
C TRP A 180 15.26 -1.39 10.32
N ASP A 181 14.29 -0.48 10.40
CA ASP A 181 14.43 0.80 11.09
C ASP A 181 14.45 0.60 12.60
N ALA A 182 15.59 0.91 13.23
CA ALA A 182 15.77 0.78 14.68
C ALA A 182 14.74 1.60 15.50
N ASP A 183 14.11 2.59 14.88
CA ASP A 183 13.17 3.51 15.52
C ASP A 183 11.69 3.20 15.20
N ILE A 184 11.44 2.10 14.48
CA ILE A 184 10.11 1.79 13.92
C ILE A 184 9.01 1.78 14.97
N TYR A 185 9.22 1.15 16.12
CA TYR A 185 8.20 1.05 17.17
C TYR A 185 7.83 2.41 17.77
N ARG A 186 8.81 3.31 17.92
CA ARG A 186 8.56 4.68 18.36
C ARG A 186 7.76 5.47 17.31
N GLN A 187 8.08 5.27 16.03
CA GLN A 187 7.36 5.95 14.95
C GLN A 187 5.94 5.38 14.76
N ILE A 188 5.72 4.09 14.93
CA ILE A 188 4.37 3.49 14.96
C ILE A 188 3.54 4.12 16.09
N ALA A 189 4.09 4.22 17.30
CA ALA A 189 3.40 4.87 18.43
C ALA A 189 3.11 6.36 18.16
N ARG A 190 4.03 7.09 17.47
CA ARG A 190 3.80 8.48 17.03
C ARG A 190 2.69 8.58 16.00
N ALA A 191 2.60 7.60 15.09
CA ALA A 191 1.63 7.62 14.00
C ALA A 191 0.19 7.60 14.50
N GLY A 192 -0.11 6.78 15.52
CA GLY A 192 -1.44 6.73 16.13
C GLY A 192 -2.56 6.57 15.11
N ASP A 193 -3.55 7.46 15.14
CA ASP A 193 -4.71 7.50 14.25
C ASP A 193 -4.39 7.80 12.76
N ARG A 194 -3.13 8.13 12.45
CA ARG A 194 -2.67 8.30 11.05
C ARG A 194 -2.31 6.99 10.37
N ILE A 195 -2.24 5.86 11.08
CA ILE A 195 -2.05 4.56 10.43
C ILE A 195 -3.36 4.19 9.75
N VAL A 196 -3.38 4.16 8.42
CA VAL A 196 -4.58 3.84 7.63
C VAL A 196 -4.48 2.51 6.88
N SER A 197 -3.30 1.91 6.85
CA SER A 197 -3.05 0.56 6.34
C SER A 197 -1.85 -0.07 7.03
N TYR A 198 -1.94 -1.40 7.28
CA TYR A 198 -0.81 -2.23 7.66
C TYR A 198 -0.64 -3.33 6.62
N GLN A 199 0.56 -3.39 6.02
CA GLN A 199 0.88 -4.33 4.94
C GLN A 199 1.95 -5.31 5.39
N VAL A 200 1.83 -6.57 4.97
CA VAL A 200 2.71 -7.66 5.36
C VAL A 200 3.20 -8.48 4.18
N SER A 201 4.47 -8.72 4.16
CA SER A 201 5.21 -9.75 3.45
C SER A 201 6.50 -9.98 4.21
N ASP A 202 7.37 -10.89 3.78
CA ASP A 202 8.59 -11.17 4.53
C ASP A 202 9.85 -10.83 3.75
N TRP A 203 10.96 -10.66 4.47
CA TRP A 203 12.27 -10.35 3.96
C TRP A 203 13.14 -11.60 4.01
N THR A 204 13.33 -12.25 2.87
CA THR A 204 14.13 -13.46 2.77
C THR A 204 15.62 -13.20 2.97
N VAL A 205 16.34 -14.19 3.53
CA VAL A 205 17.79 -14.08 3.75
C VAL A 205 18.48 -15.31 3.16
N PRO A 206 19.31 -15.14 2.11
CA PRO A 206 19.69 -13.88 1.45
C PRO A 206 18.54 -13.26 0.64
N LEU A 207 18.58 -11.93 0.47
CA LEU A 207 17.65 -11.26 -0.42
C LEU A 207 17.96 -11.64 -1.87
N PRO A 208 16.95 -11.94 -2.71
CA PRO A 208 17.14 -12.21 -4.13
C PRO A 208 17.74 -11.02 -4.89
N ALA A 209 18.33 -11.30 -6.06
CA ALA A 209 18.94 -10.25 -6.90
C ALA A 209 17.92 -9.20 -7.37
N ASP A 210 16.69 -9.63 -7.66
CA ASP A 210 15.55 -8.71 -7.89
C ASP A 210 14.88 -8.40 -6.57
N ASN A 211 15.23 -7.27 -5.99
CA ASN A 211 14.71 -6.84 -4.68
C ASN A 211 13.22 -6.48 -4.72
N LEU A 212 12.68 -6.10 -5.89
CA LEU A 212 11.27 -5.78 -6.04
C LEU A 212 10.42 -7.04 -6.01
N LEU A 213 10.86 -8.09 -6.72
CA LEU A 213 10.17 -9.37 -6.85
C LEU A 213 10.67 -10.43 -5.86
N GLY A 214 11.40 -9.99 -4.85
CA GLY A 214 12.04 -10.87 -3.86
C GLY A 214 11.34 -10.91 -2.50
N ARG A 215 10.09 -10.42 -2.41
CA ARG A 215 9.35 -10.52 -1.14
C ARG A 215 9.01 -11.97 -0.83
N GLY A 216 9.19 -12.36 0.44
CA GLY A 216 8.85 -13.70 0.93
C GLY A 216 7.40 -13.80 1.40
N MET A 217 6.89 -15.03 1.43
CA MET A 217 5.68 -15.36 2.17
C MET A 217 5.92 -15.16 3.68
N MET A 218 4.89 -14.78 4.45
CA MET A 218 5.01 -14.59 5.88
C MET A 218 5.61 -15.84 6.55
N GLY A 219 6.68 -15.65 7.33
CA GLY A 219 7.43 -16.71 8.00
C GLY A 219 8.60 -17.30 7.21
N ASP A 220 8.83 -16.88 5.95
CA ASP A 220 9.98 -17.33 5.16
C ASP A 220 11.22 -16.43 5.35
N GLY A 221 11.09 -15.34 6.10
CA GLY A 221 12.13 -14.34 6.25
C GLY A 221 12.48 -13.98 7.68
N ALA A 222 12.95 -12.74 7.86
CA ALA A 222 13.53 -12.27 9.12
C ALA A 222 12.64 -11.27 9.88
N ILE A 223 11.44 -10.94 9.37
CA ILE A 223 10.60 -9.88 9.97
C ILE A 223 9.82 -10.43 11.16
N GLU A 224 9.86 -9.73 12.29
CA GLU A 224 9.00 -10.01 13.45
C GLU A 224 7.56 -9.49 13.21
N LEU A 225 6.84 -10.10 12.24
CA LEU A 225 5.55 -9.62 11.73
C LEU A 225 4.50 -9.46 12.84
N ARG A 226 4.40 -10.42 13.74
CA ARG A 226 3.46 -10.36 14.89
C ARG A 226 3.77 -9.17 15.79
N ARG A 227 5.04 -8.91 16.10
CA ARG A 227 5.45 -7.80 16.93
C ARG A 227 5.14 -6.44 16.30
N LEU A 228 5.30 -6.31 14.96
CA LEU A 228 4.90 -5.10 14.24
C LEU A 228 3.39 -4.91 14.24
N ARG A 229 2.62 -6.00 14.06
CA ARG A 229 1.17 -5.97 14.17
C ARG A 229 0.72 -5.51 15.56
N GLU A 230 1.28 -6.10 16.62
CA GLU A 230 0.97 -5.72 18.00
C GLU A 230 1.27 -4.24 18.26
N ALA A 231 2.38 -3.73 17.73
CA ALA A 231 2.69 -2.31 17.84
C ALA A 231 1.68 -1.41 17.11
N CYS A 232 1.18 -1.82 15.93
CA CYS A 232 0.11 -1.11 15.23
C CYS A 232 -1.22 -1.16 16.01
N ASP A 233 -1.56 -2.31 16.60
CA ASP A 233 -2.74 -2.48 17.44
C ASP A 233 -2.66 -1.58 18.70
N ASP A 234 -1.50 -1.56 19.37
CA ASP A 234 -1.25 -0.70 20.54
C ASP A 234 -1.33 0.80 20.19
N ALA A 235 -0.98 1.16 18.95
CA ALA A 235 -1.13 2.52 18.43
C ALA A 235 -2.58 2.88 18.03
N GLY A 236 -3.52 1.91 18.10
CA GLY A 236 -4.95 2.10 17.84
C GLY A 236 -5.41 1.69 16.45
N TYR A 237 -4.56 1.06 15.64
CA TYR A 237 -4.97 0.57 14.32
C TYR A 237 -5.74 -0.75 14.43
N ASP A 238 -7.00 -0.75 14.06
CA ASP A 238 -7.90 -1.91 14.06
C ASP A 238 -8.43 -2.30 12.66
N GLY A 239 -7.91 -1.64 11.62
CA GLY A 239 -8.27 -1.86 10.21
C GLY A 239 -7.73 -3.16 9.61
N PRO A 240 -7.96 -3.39 8.31
CA PRO A 240 -7.50 -4.58 7.59
C PRO A 240 -5.98 -4.69 7.56
N ILE A 241 -5.46 -5.92 7.51
CA ILE A 241 -4.05 -6.24 7.34
C ILE A 241 -3.87 -6.84 5.95
N GLU A 242 -3.16 -6.13 5.09
CA GLU A 242 -2.99 -6.52 3.70
C GLU A 242 -1.78 -7.41 3.51
N VAL A 243 -1.99 -8.58 2.90
CA VAL A 243 -0.90 -9.43 2.41
C VAL A 243 -0.54 -8.98 1.01
N GLU A 244 0.64 -8.33 0.87
CA GLU A 244 1.12 -7.79 -0.40
C GLU A 244 2.50 -8.35 -0.74
N ILE A 245 2.54 -9.34 -1.63
CA ILE A 245 3.76 -10.07 -1.96
C ILE A 245 4.09 -9.94 -3.45
N PHE A 246 5.15 -9.19 -3.75
CA PHE A 246 5.72 -9.11 -5.08
C PHE A 246 6.74 -10.24 -5.26
N ASN A 247 6.31 -11.32 -5.92
CA ASN A 247 7.15 -12.50 -6.13
C ASN A 247 6.74 -13.23 -7.41
N GLN A 248 7.68 -13.37 -8.36
CA GLN A 248 7.40 -13.97 -9.66
C GLN A 248 6.97 -15.44 -9.54
N GLU A 249 7.55 -16.22 -8.63
CA GLU A 249 7.19 -17.63 -8.43
C GLU A 249 5.74 -17.79 -7.95
N LEU A 250 5.30 -16.87 -7.06
CA LEU A 250 3.90 -16.85 -6.61
C LEU A 250 2.96 -16.42 -7.73
N TRP A 251 3.38 -15.47 -8.57
CA TRP A 251 2.56 -15.02 -9.70
C TRP A 251 2.36 -16.10 -10.77
N ASP A 252 3.38 -16.98 -10.95
CA ASP A 252 3.34 -18.10 -11.91
C ASP A 252 2.63 -19.34 -11.35
N ALA A 253 2.39 -19.38 -10.03
CA ALA A 253 1.68 -20.48 -9.37
C ALA A 253 0.15 -20.36 -9.52
N PRO A 254 -0.60 -21.47 -9.34
CA PRO A 254 -2.07 -21.42 -9.34
C PRO A 254 -2.59 -20.46 -8.26
N GLY A 255 -3.42 -19.49 -8.63
CA GLY A 255 -3.87 -18.41 -7.74
C GLY A 255 -4.56 -18.92 -6.48
N GLN A 256 -5.37 -20.00 -6.56
CA GLN A 256 -6.02 -20.59 -5.39
C GLN A 256 -5.00 -21.18 -4.39
N GLU A 257 -3.93 -21.81 -4.87
CA GLU A 257 -2.88 -22.36 -3.99
C GLU A 257 -2.13 -21.24 -3.27
N VAL A 258 -1.84 -20.14 -3.98
CA VAL A 258 -1.20 -18.96 -3.39
C VAL A 258 -2.11 -18.31 -2.35
N PHE A 259 -3.41 -18.19 -2.65
CA PHE A 259 -4.40 -17.66 -1.73
C PHE A 259 -4.46 -18.48 -0.43
N ASP A 260 -4.59 -19.80 -0.54
CA ASP A 260 -4.71 -20.71 0.61
C ASP A 260 -3.42 -20.68 1.46
N LEU A 261 -2.25 -20.67 0.80
CA LEU A 261 -0.97 -20.56 1.46
C LEU A 261 -0.83 -19.22 2.20
N ALA A 262 -1.15 -18.11 1.54
CA ALA A 262 -1.05 -16.78 2.13
C ALA A 262 -1.96 -16.63 3.36
N TYR A 263 -3.17 -17.16 3.29
CA TYR A 263 -4.09 -17.13 4.43
C TYR A 263 -3.59 -17.99 5.61
N ALA A 264 -3.09 -19.18 5.34
CA ALA A 264 -2.52 -20.06 6.38
C ALA A 264 -1.32 -19.42 7.07
N ARG A 265 -0.40 -18.85 6.30
CA ARG A 265 0.80 -18.17 6.79
C ARG A 265 0.49 -16.89 7.58
N TYR A 266 -0.52 -16.15 7.15
CA TYR A 266 -1.02 -15.00 7.91
C TYR A 266 -1.49 -15.43 9.30
N GLN A 267 -2.28 -16.50 9.41
CA GLN A 267 -2.76 -17.01 10.69
C GLN A 267 -1.61 -17.48 11.60
N GLU A 268 -0.57 -18.05 11.02
CA GLU A 268 0.56 -18.61 11.77
C GLU A 268 1.56 -17.53 12.23
N HIS A 269 1.83 -16.52 11.39
CA HIS A 269 2.97 -15.60 11.60
C HIS A 269 2.57 -14.16 11.90
N VAL A 270 1.33 -13.75 11.61
CA VAL A 270 0.87 -12.36 11.81
C VAL A 270 -0.12 -12.24 12.98
N VAL A 271 -1.04 -13.21 13.13
CA VAL A 271 -2.09 -13.18 14.18
C VAL A 271 -1.59 -13.53 15.59
#